data_a987e6fbb6b911a8166bf3edff67e0ae
#
_entry.id   a987e6fbb6b911a8166bf3edff67e0ae
#
_cell.length_a   1.000
_cell.length_b   1.000
_cell.length_c   1.000
_cell.angle_alpha   90.00
_cell.angle_beta   90.00
_cell.angle_gamma   90.00
#
_symmetry.space_group_name_H-M   'P 1'
#
loop_
_entity.id
_entity.type
_entity.pdbx_description
1 polymer ?
#
loop_
_entity_poly.entity_id
_entity_poly.type
_entity_poly.pdbx_seq_one_letter_code
_entity_poly.pdbx_strand_id
1 'polypeptide(L)'
;CSSDLRQIKTRSRTKSRRKCIKNKKLVGLIMETKKCKNCNQDFIIESEDFNFYEKIKVSLPTWCPECRQQRRYAWRNERVLYRRNCDLCEKSIVTIYSPNKDLKVYCQKCWWGDGWDPAEYGRDFDFSRPFFEQYKELQKIVPRIALLNVNSTNSEYTNHSGNNKNVYLSSVCFDDEDVFYSNWVMKSRNVVDCSVVLNNGEKIYECIDCQKMYHCKFDIMSENCT
;
A
#
# COMPACT_ATOMS: atom_id res chain seq x y z
N CYS A 1 50.11 -31.66 25.83
CA CYS A 1 50.89 -32.41 24.83
C CYS A 1 50.21 -32.30 23.49
N SER A 2 50.96 -31.74 22.53
CA SER A 2 50.92 -31.99 21.08
C SER A 2 49.60 -31.61 20.33
N SER A 3 49.50 -30.42 19.76
CA SER A 3 49.90 -30.03 18.38
C SER A 3 49.31 -30.96 17.29
N ASP A 4 48.28 -30.42 16.57
CA ASP A 4 48.26 -30.59 15.12
C ASP A 4 47.27 -29.56 14.51
N LEU A 5 47.84 -28.48 14.03
CA LEU A 5 47.19 -27.48 13.16
C LEU A 5 47.13 -28.05 11.74
N ARG A 6 46.00 -28.55 11.28
CA ARG A 6 45.80 -28.85 9.86
C ARG A 6 45.45 -27.59 9.09
N GLN A 7 46.39 -27.19 8.26
CA GLN A 7 46.26 -26.12 7.28
C GLN A 7 45.11 -26.43 6.30
N ILE A 8 44.10 -25.56 6.31
CA ILE A 8 43.08 -25.55 5.26
C ILE A 8 43.64 -24.75 4.09
N LYS A 9 43.99 -25.45 3.03
CA LYS A 9 44.38 -24.86 1.74
C LYS A 9 43.23 -24.06 1.14
N THR A 10 43.36 -22.75 1.12
CA THR A 10 42.53 -21.86 0.33
C THR A 10 42.83 -22.09 -1.15
N ARG A 11 41.96 -22.85 -1.83
CA ARG A 11 41.95 -22.94 -3.29
C ARG A 11 41.35 -21.66 -3.85
N SER A 12 42.18 -20.86 -4.53
CA SER A 12 41.80 -19.68 -5.27
C SER A 12 40.75 -19.97 -6.34
N ARG A 13 39.55 -19.49 -6.12
CA ARG A 13 38.46 -19.48 -7.12
C ARG A 13 38.49 -18.18 -7.99
N THR A 14 39.62 -17.82 -8.53
CA THR A 14 39.78 -16.60 -9.34
C THR A 14 39.98 -16.82 -10.83
N LYS A 15 39.61 -17.99 -11.39
CA LYS A 15 39.77 -18.23 -12.85
C LYS A 15 38.50 -18.49 -13.64
N SER A 16 37.31 -18.43 -13.08
CA SER A 16 36.07 -18.67 -13.85
C SER A 16 35.19 -17.45 -14.15
N ARG A 17 35.57 -16.25 -13.72
CA ARG A 17 34.78 -15.02 -14.00
C ARG A 17 35.29 -14.16 -15.16
N ARG A 18 36.32 -14.56 -15.88
CA ARG A 18 36.90 -13.74 -16.97
C ARG A 18 36.52 -14.17 -18.38
N LYS A 19 35.58 -15.09 -18.58
CA LYS A 19 35.19 -15.55 -19.93
C LYS A 19 33.76 -15.21 -20.37
N CYS A 20 33.00 -14.45 -19.58
CA CYS A 20 31.62 -14.06 -19.94
C CYS A 20 31.45 -12.55 -20.27
N ILE A 21 32.56 -11.81 -20.43
CA ILE A 21 32.51 -10.36 -20.72
C ILE A 21 33.22 -10.05 -22.08
N LYS A 22 32.98 -10.87 -23.06
CA LYS A 22 33.43 -10.56 -24.40
C LYS A 22 32.32 -10.83 -25.43
N ASN A 23 31.22 -10.10 -25.36
CA ASN A 23 30.33 -9.77 -26.49
C ASN A 23 29.14 -8.90 -26.01
N LYS A 24 29.36 -7.90 -25.17
CA LYS A 24 28.45 -6.74 -25.14
C LYS A 24 29.00 -5.78 -26.19
N LYS A 25 28.40 -5.75 -27.40
CA LYS A 25 28.44 -4.57 -28.27
C LYS A 25 28.24 -3.36 -27.38
N LEU A 26 29.13 -2.36 -27.45
CA LEU A 26 28.89 -1.01 -26.96
C LEU A 26 27.68 -0.47 -27.73
N VAL A 27 26.49 -0.77 -27.25
CA VAL A 27 25.30 0.01 -27.55
C VAL A 27 25.54 1.31 -26.78
N GLY A 28 25.77 2.40 -27.52
CA GLY A 28 26.02 3.71 -26.94
C GLY A 28 24.94 3.97 -25.86
N LEU A 29 25.35 4.37 -24.67
CA LEU A 29 24.47 4.74 -23.57
C LEU A 29 23.61 5.93 -24.05
N ILE A 30 22.44 5.63 -24.59
CA ILE A 30 21.45 6.65 -24.92
C ILE A 30 20.76 6.99 -23.61
N MET A 31 21.20 8.06 -22.97
CA MET A 31 20.51 8.66 -21.84
C MET A 31 19.74 9.88 -22.35
N GLU A 32 18.49 10.01 -22.03
CA GLU A 32 17.67 11.16 -22.39
C GLU A 32 17.19 11.89 -21.15
N THR A 33 17.48 13.19 -21.07
CA THR A 33 16.92 14.05 -20.02
C THR A 33 15.59 14.62 -20.49
N LYS A 34 14.54 14.42 -19.71
CA LYS A 34 13.20 14.95 -19.96
C LYS A 34 12.72 15.84 -18.83
N LYS A 35 11.91 16.83 -19.17
CA LYS A 35 11.21 17.64 -18.21
C LYS A 35 9.89 16.97 -17.77
N CYS A 36 9.70 16.78 -16.46
CA CYS A 36 8.50 16.20 -15.92
C CYS A 36 7.27 17.08 -16.17
N LYS A 37 6.23 16.55 -16.79
CA LYS A 37 4.98 17.29 -17.04
C LYS A 37 4.19 17.67 -15.78
N ASN A 38 4.50 17.09 -14.62
CA ASN A 38 3.81 17.38 -13.37
C ASN A 38 4.56 18.39 -12.49
N CYS A 39 5.82 18.14 -12.16
CA CYS A 39 6.60 19.00 -11.26
C CYS A 39 7.59 19.93 -11.99
N ASN A 40 7.72 19.84 -13.30
CA ASN A 40 8.64 20.61 -14.14
C ASN A 40 10.14 20.42 -13.83
N GLN A 41 10.50 19.43 -13.04
CA GLN A 41 11.91 19.07 -12.79
C GLN A 41 12.43 18.15 -13.89
N ASP A 42 13.73 18.22 -14.14
CA ASP A 42 14.38 17.34 -15.10
C ASP A 42 14.59 15.94 -14.49
N PHE A 43 14.43 14.89 -15.28
CA PHE A 43 14.71 13.51 -14.91
C PHE A 43 15.35 12.76 -16.08
N ILE A 44 16.15 11.77 -15.76
CA ILE A 44 16.88 10.97 -16.73
C ILE A 44 16.10 9.68 -17.02
N ILE A 45 16.07 9.29 -18.27
CA ILE A 45 15.65 7.97 -18.74
C ILE A 45 16.92 7.22 -19.11
N GLU A 46 17.19 6.13 -18.39
CA GLU A 46 18.37 5.31 -18.58
C GLU A 46 18.25 4.45 -19.86
N SER A 47 19.37 4.04 -20.41
CA SER A 47 19.40 3.20 -21.62
C SER A 47 18.65 1.87 -21.45
N GLU A 48 18.64 1.33 -20.24
CA GLU A 48 17.92 0.09 -19.91
C GLU A 48 16.40 0.29 -19.94
N ASP A 49 15.93 1.47 -19.54
CA ASP A 49 14.53 1.86 -19.61
C ASP A 49 14.00 1.91 -21.04
N PHE A 50 14.79 2.43 -21.99
CA PHE A 50 14.40 2.44 -23.42
C PHE A 50 14.11 1.03 -23.92
N ASN A 51 15.01 0.09 -23.66
CA ASN A 51 14.86 -1.31 -24.08
C ASN A 51 13.59 -1.95 -23.45
N PHE A 52 13.29 -1.60 -22.19
CA PHE A 52 12.11 -2.09 -21.50
C PHE A 52 10.83 -1.55 -22.12
N TYR A 53 10.72 -0.23 -22.32
CA TYR A 53 9.53 0.39 -22.90
C TYR A 53 9.30 -0.06 -24.35
N GLU A 54 10.37 -0.24 -25.15
CA GLU A 54 10.28 -0.79 -26.49
C GLU A 54 9.76 -2.23 -26.48
N LYS A 55 10.30 -3.07 -25.59
CA LYS A 55 9.88 -4.47 -25.44
C LYS A 55 8.40 -4.62 -25.13
N ILE A 56 7.85 -3.76 -24.26
CA ILE A 56 6.43 -3.78 -23.87
C ILE A 56 5.55 -2.91 -24.80
N LYS A 57 6.14 -2.29 -25.85
CA LYS A 57 5.46 -1.42 -26.82
C LYS A 57 4.68 -0.26 -26.19
N VAL A 58 5.26 0.39 -25.19
CA VAL A 58 4.67 1.52 -24.47
C VAL A 58 5.56 2.76 -24.65
N SER A 59 4.93 3.93 -24.74
CA SER A 59 5.65 5.21 -24.83
C SER A 59 6.50 5.48 -23.59
N LEU A 60 7.60 6.18 -23.77
CA LEU A 60 8.46 6.65 -22.69
C LEU A 60 7.68 7.53 -21.70
N PRO A 61 8.03 7.50 -20.40
CA PRO A 61 7.34 8.26 -19.39
C PRO A 61 7.48 9.77 -19.60
N THR A 62 6.41 10.49 -19.29
CA THR A 62 6.37 11.96 -19.33
C THR A 62 6.44 12.58 -17.94
N TRP A 63 6.37 11.78 -16.89
CA TRP A 63 6.50 12.16 -15.50
C TRP A 63 7.73 11.51 -14.86
N CYS A 64 8.42 12.23 -13.99
CA CYS A 64 9.55 11.69 -13.24
C CYS A 64 9.15 10.51 -12.33
N PRO A 65 10.10 9.68 -11.88
CA PRO A 65 9.83 8.53 -11.01
C PRO A 65 9.03 8.89 -9.76
N GLU A 66 9.36 9.99 -9.08
CA GLU A 66 8.72 10.47 -7.85
C GLU A 66 7.25 10.83 -8.10
N CYS A 67 6.96 11.58 -9.16
CA CYS A 67 5.59 11.94 -9.53
C CYS A 67 4.77 10.70 -9.91
N ARG A 68 5.38 9.72 -10.59
CA ARG A 68 4.71 8.44 -10.90
C ARG A 68 4.44 7.64 -9.63
N GLN A 69 5.36 7.63 -8.68
CA GLN A 69 5.20 6.98 -7.38
C GLN A 69 4.07 7.64 -6.57
N GLN A 70 4.11 8.96 -6.44
CA GLN A 70 3.05 9.72 -5.77
C GLN A 70 1.67 9.45 -6.38
N ARG A 71 1.56 9.39 -7.71
CA ARG A 71 0.30 9.05 -8.39
C ARG A 71 -0.17 7.64 -8.05
N ARG A 72 0.71 6.65 -7.95
CA ARG A 72 0.33 5.29 -7.55
C ARG A 72 -0.18 5.22 -6.12
N TYR A 73 0.46 5.94 -5.20
CA TYR A 73 0.03 5.98 -3.80
C TYR A 73 -1.22 6.85 -3.56
N ALA A 74 -1.55 7.78 -4.45
CA ALA A 74 -2.74 8.63 -4.32
C ALA A 74 -4.08 7.89 -4.48
N TRP A 75 -4.08 6.65 -4.94
CA TRP A 75 -5.30 5.85 -5.12
C TRP A 75 -5.91 5.34 -3.81
N ARG A 76 -5.13 5.23 -2.76
CA ARG A 76 -5.59 4.72 -1.47
C ARG A 76 -5.22 5.66 -0.35
N ASN A 77 -6.22 6.06 0.41
CA ASN A 77 -6.04 6.63 1.73
C ASN A 77 -6.58 5.63 2.76
N GLU A 78 -5.71 4.95 3.46
CA GLU A 78 -6.10 3.98 4.49
C GLU A 78 -5.88 4.51 5.90
N ARG A 79 -4.99 5.47 6.08
CA ARG A 79 -4.43 5.88 7.37
C ARG A 79 -4.87 7.26 7.83
N VAL A 80 -5.09 8.19 6.92
CA VAL A 80 -5.45 9.56 7.30
C VAL A 80 -6.94 9.64 7.55
N LEU A 81 -7.31 9.98 8.77
CA LEU A 81 -8.69 10.08 9.22
C LEU A 81 -9.10 11.54 9.34
N TYR A 82 -10.34 11.83 8.96
CA TYR A 82 -10.97 13.14 9.00
C TYR A 82 -12.28 13.07 9.79
N ARG A 83 -12.72 14.21 10.33
CA ARG A 83 -14.07 14.37 10.84
C ARG A 83 -14.93 15.07 9.81
N ARG A 84 -16.14 14.56 9.60
CA ARG A 84 -17.22 15.21 8.86
C ARG A 84 -18.58 14.72 9.36
N ASN A 85 -19.65 15.27 8.85
CA ASN A 85 -20.99 14.73 9.10
C ASN A 85 -21.35 13.66 8.07
N CYS A 86 -22.15 12.68 8.48
CA CYS A 86 -22.77 11.71 7.57
C CYS A 86 -23.79 12.45 6.70
N ASP A 87 -23.70 12.30 5.39
CA ASP A 87 -24.59 13.01 4.47
C ASP A 87 -26.03 12.43 4.42
N LEU A 88 -26.34 11.40 5.19
CA LEU A 88 -27.70 10.85 5.33
C LEU A 88 -28.33 11.15 6.71
N CYS A 89 -27.61 10.95 7.81
CA CYS A 89 -28.16 11.13 9.16
C CYS A 89 -27.56 12.32 9.94
N GLU A 90 -26.69 13.09 9.33
CA GLU A 90 -26.04 14.31 9.85
C GLU A 90 -25.17 14.10 11.11
N LYS A 91 -25.04 12.90 11.62
CA LYS A 91 -24.17 12.59 12.75
C LYS A 91 -22.70 12.81 12.41
N SER A 92 -21.94 13.33 13.38
CA SER A 92 -20.48 13.43 13.24
C SER A 92 -19.85 12.05 13.15
N ILE A 93 -18.99 11.85 12.15
CA ILE A 93 -18.34 10.57 11.84
C ILE A 93 -16.84 10.75 11.58
N VAL A 94 -16.11 9.66 11.77
CA VAL A 94 -14.72 9.54 11.31
C VAL A 94 -14.70 8.84 9.95
N THR A 95 -13.88 9.34 9.03
CA THR A 95 -13.83 8.86 7.65
C THR A 95 -12.45 9.05 7.03
N ILE A 96 -12.16 8.30 5.98
CA ILE A 96 -10.96 8.50 5.14
C ILE A 96 -11.13 9.62 4.10
N TYR A 97 -12.30 10.21 4.01
CA TYR A 97 -12.60 11.25 3.01
C TYR A 97 -12.52 12.64 3.63
N SER A 98 -11.62 13.48 3.11
CA SER A 98 -11.49 14.87 3.53
C SER A 98 -12.83 15.62 3.36
N PRO A 99 -13.22 16.48 4.34
CA PRO A 99 -14.42 17.30 4.24
C PRO A 99 -14.38 18.30 3.06
N ASN A 100 -13.19 18.63 2.57
CA ASN A 100 -13.01 19.54 1.43
C ASN A 100 -13.27 18.86 0.07
N LYS A 101 -13.58 17.56 0.06
CA LYS A 101 -13.94 16.85 -1.17
C LYS A 101 -15.46 16.81 -1.31
N ASP A 102 -15.94 17.17 -2.49
CA ASP A 102 -17.33 17.05 -2.90
C ASP A 102 -17.67 15.57 -3.15
N LEU A 103 -17.97 14.87 -2.05
CA LEU A 103 -18.33 13.44 -2.04
C LEU A 103 -19.41 13.21 -1.00
N LYS A 104 -20.38 12.39 -1.32
CA LYS A 104 -21.35 11.86 -0.34
C LYS A 104 -20.74 10.73 0.47
N VAL A 105 -20.79 10.84 1.80
CA VAL A 105 -20.21 9.85 2.70
C VAL A 105 -21.23 9.45 3.78
N TYR A 106 -21.53 8.19 3.87
CA TYR A 106 -22.47 7.63 4.83
C TYR A 106 -21.72 6.90 5.96
N CYS A 107 -22.23 7.04 7.19
CA CYS A 107 -21.75 6.24 8.30
C CYS A 107 -22.10 4.75 8.06
N GLN A 108 -21.45 3.84 8.79
CA GLN A 108 -21.70 2.40 8.69
C GLN A 108 -23.18 2.04 8.85
N LYS A 109 -23.84 2.63 9.84
CA LYS A 109 -25.26 2.36 10.10
C LYS A 109 -26.16 2.77 8.91
N CYS A 110 -25.89 3.93 8.30
CA CYS A 110 -26.63 4.40 7.15
C CYS A 110 -26.29 3.61 5.89
N TRP A 111 -25.03 3.23 5.72
CA TRP A 111 -24.57 2.48 4.55
C TRP A 111 -25.21 1.08 4.46
N TRP A 112 -25.32 0.38 5.60
CA TRP A 112 -25.90 -0.96 5.67
C TRP A 112 -27.40 -0.96 5.97
N GLY A 113 -28.00 0.20 6.20
CA GLY A 113 -29.43 0.35 6.46
C GLY A 113 -30.25 0.58 5.19
N ASP A 114 -31.56 0.50 5.34
CA ASP A 114 -32.53 0.60 4.24
C ASP A 114 -32.84 2.06 3.82
N GLY A 115 -32.09 3.04 4.33
CA GLY A 115 -32.34 4.47 4.06
C GLY A 115 -31.87 4.98 2.71
N TRP A 116 -31.32 4.13 1.86
CA TRP A 116 -30.87 4.43 0.50
C TRP A 116 -30.79 3.15 -0.35
N ASP A 117 -30.97 3.32 -1.67
CA ASP A 117 -30.83 2.22 -2.63
C ASP A 117 -29.72 2.53 -3.63
N PRO A 118 -28.66 1.72 -3.73
CA PRO A 118 -27.61 1.91 -4.74
C PRO A 118 -28.12 1.84 -6.18
N ALA A 119 -29.21 1.13 -6.43
CA ALA A 119 -29.79 1.04 -7.77
C ALA A 119 -30.33 2.39 -8.30
N GLU A 120 -30.76 3.30 -7.42
CA GLU A 120 -31.21 4.65 -7.80
C GLU A 120 -30.11 5.52 -8.45
N TYR A 121 -28.85 5.15 -8.23
CA TYR A 121 -27.69 5.85 -8.81
C TYR A 121 -27.27 5.27 -10.16
N GLY A 122 -27.89 4.16 -10.60
CA GLY A 122 -27.62 3.55 -11.89
C GLY A 122 -27.90 4.53 -13.04
N ARG A 123 -27.07 4.52 -14.07
CA ARG A 123 -27.21 5.35 -15.27
C ARG A 123 -26.90 4.54 -16.52
N ASP A 124 -27.61 4.82 -17.59
CA ASP A 124 -27.28 4.26 -18.89
C ASP A 124 -25.94 4.76 -19.37
N PHE A 125 -25.22 3.87 -20.03
CA PHE A 125 -23.92 4.21 -20.61
C PHE A 125 -24.11 4.90 -21.97
N ASP A 126 -23.54 6.08 -22.11
CA ASP A 126 -23.52 6.83 -23.37
C ASP A 126 -22.28 6.44 -24.19
N PHE A 127 -22.48 5.68 -25.26
CA PHE A 127 -21.40 5.22 -26.15
C PHE A 127 -20.76 6.35 -26.98
N SER A 128 -21.33 7.56 -26.99
CA SER A 128 -20.75 8.72 -27.66
C SER A 128 -19.71 9.45 -26.80
N ARG A 129 -19.62 9.14 -25.50
CA ARG A 129 -18.73 9.79 -24.52
C ARG A 129 -17.68 8.82 -23.97
N PRO A 130 -16.47 9.31 -23.57
CA PRO A 130 -15.44 8.49 -22.94
C PRO A 130 -15.92 7.84 -21.63
N PHE A 131 -15.58 6.57 -21.42
CA PHE A 131 -15.95 5.84 -20.21
C PHE A 131 -15.51 6.52 -18.92
N PHE A 132 -14.23 6.95 -18.84
CA PHE A 132 -13.70 7.52 -17.61
C PHE A 132 -14.32 8.85 -17.19
N GLU A 133 -14.86 9.60 -18.12
CA GLU A 133 -15.60 10.83 -17.81
C GLU A 133 -16.90 10.49 -17.11
N GLN A 134 -17.71 9.60 -17.69
CA GLN A 134 -18.97 9.13 -17.13
C GLN A 134 -18.78 8.43 -15.79
N TYR A 135 -17.73 7.60 -15.68
CA TYR A 135 -17.39 6.94 -14.42
C TYR A 135 -17.03 7.94 -13.31
N LYS A 136 -16.29 8.98 -13.64
CA LYS A 136 -15.95 10.06 -12.70
C LYS A 136 -17.18 10.83 -12.23
N GLU A 137 -18.13 11.10 -13.13
CA GLU A 137 -19.41 11.72 -12.80
C GLU A 137 -20.22 10.83 -11.85
N LEU A 138 -20.32 9.55 -12.15
CA LEU A 138 -21.00 8.57 -11.30
C LEU A 138 -20.35 8.48 -9.91
N GLN A 139 -19.02 8.42 -9.84
CA GLN A 139 -18.29 8.38 -8.57
C GLN A 139 -18.52 9.59 -7.65
N LYS A 140 -18.91 10.75 -8.18
CA LYS A 140 -19.19 11.93 -7.37
C LYS A 140 -20.55 11.87 -6.68
N ILE A 141 -21.51 11.22 -7.31
CA ILE A 141 -22.90 11.20 -6.82
C ILE A 141 -23.20 9.99 -5.95
N VAL A 142 -22.55 8.85 -6.23
CA VAL A 142 -22.75 7.62 -5.44
C VAL A 142 -22.15 7.79 -4.04
N PRO A 143 -22.92 7.54 -2.99
CA PRO A 143 -22.41 7.57 -1.62
C PRO A 143 -21.25 6.60 -1.40
N ARG A 144 -20.44 6.90 -0.40
CA ARG A 144 -19.30 6.06 0.01
C ARG A 144 -19.41 5.75 1.49
N ILE A 145 -19.00 4.55 1.87
CA ILE A 145 -18.91 4.18 3.28
C ILE A 145 -17.77 4.98 3.95
N ALA A 146 -18.02 5.53 5.12
CA ALA A 146 -17.04 6.35 5.84
C ALA A 146 -15.73 5.63 6.14
N LEU A 147 -15.83 4.44 6.72
CA LEU A 147 -14.75 3.49 7.00
C LEU A 147 -15.26 2.09 6.72
N LEU A 148 -14.43 1.22 6.22
CA LEU A 148 -14.72 -0.20 6.12
C LEU A 148 -14.22 -0.90 7.39
N ASN A 149 -15.13 -1.15 8.33
CA ASN A 149 -14.84 -1.88 9.56
C ASN A 149 -16.06 -2.74 9.92
N VAL A 150 -15.93 -4.05 9.82
CA VAL A 150 -17.05 -5.00 9.92
C VAL A 150 -16.85 -5.92 11.12
N ASN A 151 -17.93 -6.19 11.87
CA ASN A 151 -17.93 -7.13 13.03
C ASN A 151 -16.84 -6.86 14.06
N SER A 152 -16.51 -5.60 14.31
CA SER A 152 -15.45 -5.24 15.24
C SER A 152 -16.01 -4.58 16.49
N THR A 153 -15.35 -4.79 17.64
CA THR A 153 -15.72 -4.22 18.92
C THR A 153 -14.62 -3.27 19.40
N ASN A 154 -14.98 -2.07 19.86
CA ASN A 154 -14.05 -1.06 20.37
C ASN A 154 -12.91 -0.75 19.36
N SER A 155 -13.29 -0.52 18.08
CA SER A 155 -12.33 -0.37 16.97
C SER A 155 -12.79 0.70 15.98
N GLU A 156 -13.34 1.82 16.45
CA GLU A 156 -14.02 2.84 15.64
C GLU A 156 -13.07 3.66 14.77
N TYR A 157 -11.76 3.68 15.09
CA TYR A 157 -10.73 4.44 14.37
C TYR A 157 -9.87 3.54 13.47
N THR A 158 -10.48 2.49 12.92
CA THR A 158 -9.82 1.56 12.01
C THR A 158 -10.48 1.55 10.64
N ASN A 159 -9.71 1.26 9.63
CA ASN A 159 -10.19 1.18 8.27
C ASN A 159 -9.64 -0.05 7.53
N HIS A 160 -10.40 -0.59 6.59
CA HIS A 160 -10.11 -1.87 5.95
C HIS A 160 -9.91 -3.00 6.97
N SER A 161 -10.87 -3.14 7.86
CA SER A 161 -10.73 -4.04 9.00
C SER A 161 -12.00 -4.86 9.25
N GLY A 162 -11.84 -5.98 9.95
CA GLY A 162 -12.97 -6.83 10.31
C GLY A 162 -12.64 -7.85 11.40
N ASN A 163 -13.66 -8.23 12.17
CA ASN A 163 -13.59 -9.22 13.24
C ASN A 163 -12.58 -8.87 14.35
N ASN A 164 -12.40 -7.59 14.62
CA ASN A 164 -11.38 -7.10 15.53
C ASN A 164 -11.96 -6.74 16.90
N LYS A 165 -11.09 -6.76 17.92
CA LYS A 165 -11.39 -6.30 19.27
C LYS A 165 -10.27 -5.39 19.78
N ASN A 166 -10.62 -4.19 20.26
CA ASN A 166 -9.67 -3.21 20.79
C ASN A 166 -8.58 -2.81 19.78
N VAL A 167 -8.95 -2.44 18.56
CA VAL A 167 -7.98 -1.99 17.54
C VAL A 167 -8.11 -0.48 17.36
N TYR A 168 -7.01 0.25 17.46
CA TYR A 168 -7.00 1.70 17.45
C TYR A 168 -5.95 2.30 16.52
N LEU A 169 -6.37 3.28 15.72
CA LEU A 169 -5.54 3.99 14.74
C LEU A 169 -4.69 3.05 13.86
N SER A 170 -5.31 1.95 13.47
CA SER A 170 -4.69 0.90 12.67
C SER A 170 -5.46 0.68 11.37
N SER A 171 -4.83 0.11 10.38
CA SER A 171 -5.48 -0.14 9.09
C SER A 171 -5.08 -1.50 8.51
N VAL A 172 -6.01 -2.10 7.75
CA VAL A 172 -5.85 -3.45 7.19
C VAL A 172 -5.61 -4.49 8.29
N CYS A 173 -6.58 -4.58 9.22
CA CYS A 173 -6.52 -5.44 10.38
C CYS A 173 -7.68 -6.44 10.36
N PHE A 174 -7.39 -7.74 10.46
CA PHE A 174 -8.41 -8.79 10.41
C PHE A 174 -8.15 -9.89 11.44
N ASP A 175 -9.20 -10.21 12.20
CA ASP A 175 -9.17 -11.23 13.24
C ASP A 175 -8.14 -10.91 14.36
N ASP A 176 -8.03 -9.64 14.73
CA ASP A 176 -7.00 -9.13 15.64
C ASP A 176 -7.58 -8.69 17.00
N GLU A 177 -6.75 -8.76 18.05
CA GLU A 177 -7.09 -8.29 19.39
C GLU A 177 -5.93 -7.45 19.97
N ASP A 178 -6.26 -6.28 20.56
CA ASP A 178 -5.30 -5.37 21.20
C ASP A 178 -4.19 -4.90 20.24
N VAL A 179 -4.59 -4.27 19.12
CA VAL A 179 -3.67 -3.76 18.08
C VAL A 179 -3.74 -2.23 18.02
N PHE A 180 -2.60 -1.57 18.13
CA PHE A 180 -2.49 -0.12 18.20
C PHE A 180 -1.47 0.41 17.20
N TYR A 181 -1.81 1.51 16.49
CA TYR A 181 -0.93 2.26 15.58
C TYR A 181 -0.25 1.40 14.50
N SER A 182 -0.88 0.29 14.11
CA SER A 182 -0.28 -0.71 13.25
C SER A 182 -0.96 -0.80 11.89
N ASN A 183 -0.31 -1.44 10.94
CA ASN A 183 -0.83 -1.59 9.60
C ASN A 183 -0.53 -2.98 9.03
N TRP A 184 -1.50 -3.59 8.34
CA TRP A 184 -1.39 -4.94 7.79
C TRP A 184 -1.16 -6.01 8.87
N VAL A 185 -2.09 -6.06 9.81
CA VAL A 185 -2.07 -7.06 10.89
C VAL A 185 -3.15 -8.09 10.63
N MET A 186 -2.83 -9.36 10.76
CA MET A 186 -3.78 -10.45 10.57
C MET A 186 -3.59 -11.56 11.60
N LYS A 187 -4.68 -11.94 12.26
CA LYS A 187 -4.75 -13.04 13.23
C LYS A 187 -3.72 -12.90 14.36
N SER A 188 -3.60 -11.70 14.91
CA SER A 188 -2.54 -11.34 15.85
C SER A 188 -3.10 -10.70 17.12
N ARG A 189 -2.32 -10.71 18.20
CA ARG A 189 -2.66 -10.10 19.47
C ARG A 189 -1.51 -9.28 20.04
N ASN A 190 -1.85 -8.25 20.82
CA ASN A 190 -0.89 -7.41 21.54
C ASN A 190 0.17 -6.79 20.62
N VAL A 191 -0.26 -6.12 19.55
CA VAL A 191 0.62 -5.53 18.53
C VAL A 191 0.61 -4.01 18.65
N VAL A 192 1.79 -3.38 18.69
CA VAL A 192 1.95 -1.92 18.77
C VAL A 192 3.02 -1.45 17.80
N ASP A 193 2.74 -0.34 17.09
CA ASP A 193 3.67 0.35 16.18
C ASP A 193 4.28 -0.52 15.07
N CYS A 194 3.53 -1.49 14.55
CA CYS A 194 4.05 -2.45 13.57
C CYS A 194 3.53 -2.20 12.15
N SER A 195 4.33 -2.61 11.19
CA SER A 195 3.94 -2.71 9.77
C SER A 195 4.13 -4.14 9.30
N VAL A 196 3.05 -4.75 8.80
CA VAL A 196 3.01 -6.14 8.30
C VAL A 196 3.28 -7.21 9.37
N VAL A 197 2.24 -7.59 10.10
CA VAL A 197 2.27 -8.72 11.05
C VAL A 197 1.28 -9.77 10.58
N LEU A 198 1.76 -10.94 10.22
CA LEU A 198 0.94 -12.03 9.70
C LEU A 198 1.08 -13.27 10.60
N ASN A 199 -0.03 -13.68 11.21
CA ASN A 199 -0.15 -14.90 12.00
C ASN A 199 0.64 -14.96 13.33
N ASN A 200 -0.06 -14.76 14.46
CA ASN A 200 0.32 -15.04 15.84
C ASN A 200 1.39 -14.16 16.50
N GLY A 201 1.46 -12.88 16.15
CA GLY A 201 2.31 -11.96 16.91
C GLY A 201 1.76 -11.75 18.34
N GLU A 202 2.56 -11.96 19.39
CA GLU A 202 2.27 -11.52 20.75
C GLU A 202 3.37 -10.56 21.26
N LYS A 203 2.98 -9.39 21.79
CA LYS A 203 3.84 -8.37 22.42
C LYS A 203 4.94 -7.80 21.50
N ILE A 204 4.56 -7.38 20.32
CA ILE A 204 5.47 -6.86 19.29
C ILE A 204 5.54 -5.34 19.36
N TYR A 205 6.74 -4.77 19.26
CA TYR A 205 7.02 -3.35 19.24
C TYR A 205 8.00 -2.99 18.10
N GLU A 206 7.62 -2.02 17.26
CA GLU A 206 8.41 -1.48 16.12
C GLU A 206 8.92 -2.49 15.09
N CYS A 207 8.14 -3.46 14.69
CA CYS A 207 8.52 -4.44 13.67
C CYS A 207 8.15 -4.03 12.24
N ILE A 208 9.00 -4.39 11.29
CA ILE A 208 8.79 -4.23 9.85
C ILE A 208 8.88 -5.61 9.19
N ASP A 209 7.86 -6.17 8.64
CA ASP A 209 7.81 -7.43 7.89
C ASP A 209 8.04 -8.74 8.70
N CYS A 210 7.22 -8.92 9.72
CA CYS A 210 7.30 -10.04 10.68
C CYS A 210 6.33 -11.17 10.35
N GLN A 211 6.70 -12.44 10.54
CA GLN A 211 5.80 -13.56 10.23
C GLN A 211 5.34 -14.39 11.43
N LYS A 212 6.16 -14.94 12.27
CA LYS A 212 5.74 -15.76 13.42
C LYS A 212 6.51 -15.36 14.67
N MET A 213 5.93 -14.50 15.49
CA MET A 213 6.67 -13.82 16.54
C MET A 213 6.15 -14.15 17.92
N TYR A 214 6.97 -14.02 18.96
CA TYR A 214 6.54 -14.23 20.32
C TYR A 214 6.91 -13.09 21.28
N HIS A 215 8.10 -12.57 21.37
CA HIS A 215 8.50 -11.49 22.29
C HIS A 215 9.49 -10.48 21.64
N CYS A 216 9.18 -9.95 20.48
CA CYS A 216 10.09 -9.05 19.77
C CYS A 216 10.05 -7.62 20.32
N LYS A 217 11.14 -6.86 20.19
CA LYS A 217 11.21 -5.44 20.57
C LYS A 217 11.58 -4.50 19.43
N PHE A 218 12.62 -4.75 18.69
CA PHE A 218 13.04 -3.96 17.55
C PHE A 218 13.46 -4.94 16.47
N ASP A 219 12.64 -5.18 15.49
CA ASP A 219 12.95 -6.17 14.46
C ASP A 219 12.69 -5.61 13.05
N ILE A 220 13.61 -5.86 12.13
CA ILE A 220 13.55 -5.41 10.75
C ILE A 220 13.76 -6.63 9.87
N MET A 221 12.74 -7.25 9.30
CA MET A 221 12.77 -8.44 8.44
C MET A 221 13.09 -9.74 9.20
N SER A 222 12.15 -10.27 9.94
CA SER A 222 12.33 -11.57 10.60
C SER A 222 11.27 -12.59 10.20
N GLU A 223 11.72 -13.87 10.09
CA GLU A 223 10.88 -15.01 9.69
C GLU A 223 10.71 -15.96 10.85
N ASN A 224 10.58 -16.17 11.83
CA ASN A 224 10.41 -17.14 12.93
C ASN A 224 11.14 -16.71 14.21
N CYS A 225 10.75 -15.56 14.77
CA CYS A 225 11.31 -15.09 16.04
C CYS A 225 10.66 -15.80 17.24
N THR A 226 11.43 -16.05 18.27
CA THR A 226 10.97 -16.54 19.56
C THR A 226 11.30 -15.56 20.67
#